data_00ab51857eb09fd0acf68b9097971007
#
_entry.id   00ab51857eb09fd0acf68b9097971007
#
_cell.length_a   1.000
_cell.length_b   1.000
_cell.length_c   1.000
_cell.angle_alpha   90.00
_cell.angle_beta   90.00
_cell.angle_gamma   90.00
#
_symmetry.space_group_name_H-M   'P 1'
#
loop_
_entity.id
_entity.type
_entity.pdbx_description
1 polymer ?
#
loop_
_entity_poly.entity_id
_entity_poly.type
_entity_poly.pdbx_seq_one_letter_code
_entity_poly.pdbx_strand_id
1 'polypeptide(L)'
;MLHMREVVTSLKNPKLVLSLFVTTLIIQVATGSIAPILTLYVRELAGNVSNVAFISGMIASVPGVAALLSAPRLGILGDRIGPEKILITALIFSVLLLIPMSYVQTPLQLGILRFLLGAADGALLPAVQTLLVYNSSNQIAGRIFSYNQSFRDIGNVTGPLMGAAISANYGFRAVFLVTAGVVLFNASVNGFFKR
;
A
#
# COMPACT_ATOMS: atom_id res chain seq x y z
N MET A 1 -31.39 3.69 12.96
CA MET A 1 -30.32 3.58 11.92
C MET A 1 -30.01 4.99 11.42
N LEU A 2 -28.80 5.51 11.64
CA LEU A 2 -28.40 6.81 11.08
C LEU A 2 -28.28 6.66 9.57
N HIS A 3 -28.98 7.51 8.80
CA HIS A 3 -28.90 7.50 7.34
C HIS A 3 -27.48 7.90 6.87
N MET A 4 -27.07 7.45 5.68
CA MET A 4 -25.74 7.77 5.08
C MET A 4 -25.47 9.30 5.06
N ARG A 5 -26.49 10.12 4.89
CA ARG A 5 -26.42 11.59 4.99
C ARG A 5 -25.94 12.08 6.36
N GLU A 6 -26.42 11.48 7.45
CA GLU A 6 -26.04 11.86 8.82
C GLU A 6 -24.59 11.49 9.14
N VAL A 7 -24.08 10.38 8.56
CA VAL A 7 -22.69 10.00 8.68
C VAL A 7 -21.80 11.03 8.00
N VAL A 8 -22.17 11.47 6.78
CA VAL A 8 -21.40 12.46 6.02
C VAL A 8 -21.40 13.83 6.70
N THR A 9 -22.53 14.24 7.30
CA THR A 9 -22.63 15.54 8.02
C THR A 9 -21.88 15.52 9.36
N SER A 10 -21.62 14.35 9.94
CA SER A 10 -20.87 14.20 11.19
C SER A 10 -19.34 14.16 10.99
N LEU A 11 -18.87 14.20 9.74
CA LEU A 11 -17.44 14.22 9.41
C LEU A 11 -16.90 15.66 9.42
N LYS A 12 -15.73 15.87 10.01
CA LYS A 12 -15.04 17.17 9.97
C LYS A 12 -14.66 17.56 8.53
N ASN A 13 -14.19 16.60 7.74
CA ASN A 13 -13.83 16.78 6.33
C ASN A 13 -14.22 15.54 5.50
N PRO A 14 -15.42 15.50 4.89
CA PRO A 14 -15.89 14.36 4.11
C PRO A 14 -15.00 14.02 2.91
N LYS A 15 -14.43 15.05 2.25
CA LYS A 15 -13.55 14.88 1.09
C LYS A 15 -12.25 14.18 1.47
N LEU A 16 -11.67 14.54 2.62
CA LEU A 16 -10.47 13.92 3.13
C LEU A 16 -10.74 12.44 3.50
N VAL A 17 -11.86 12.14 4.17
CA VAL A 17 -12.22 10.77 4.53
C VAL A 17 -12.40 9.90 3.29
N LEU A 18 -13.06 10.41 2.25
CA LEU A 18 -13.18 9.69 0.98
C LEU A 18 -11.80 9.45 0.32
N SER A 19 -10.93 10.45 0.33
CA SER A 19 -9.55 10.32 -0.17
C SER A 19 -8.78 9.24 0.60
N LEU A 20 -8.97 9.13 1.92
CA LEU A 20 -8.34 8.10 2.74
C LEU A 20 -8.87 6.69 2.44
N PHE A 21 -10.16 6.54 2.13
CA PHE A 21 -10.72 5.25 1.67
C PHE A 21 -10.10 4.83 0.34
N VAL A 22 -10.01 5.76 -0.63
CA VAL A 22 -9.34 5.52 -1.91
C VAL A 22 -7.86 5.19 -1.69
N THR A 23 -7.19 5.86 -0.75
CA THR A 23 -5.80 5.56 -0.39
C THR A 23 -5.64 4.14 0.15
N THR A 24 -6.54 3.70 1.04
CA THR A 24 -6.54 2.32 1.53
C THR A 24 -6.71 1.30 0.38
N LEU A 25 -7.66 1.56 -0.52
CA LEU A 25 -7.86 0.72 -1.71
C LEU A 25 -6.58 0.64 -2.54
N ILE A 26 -5.97 1.79 -2.85
CA ILE A 26 -4.75 1.85 -3.68
C ILE A 26 -3.57 1.13 -3.01
N ILE A 27 -3.37 1.28 -1.70
CA ILE A 27 -2.34 0.55 -0.94
C ILE A 27 -2.56 -0.96 -1.10
N GLN A 28 -3.80 -1.43 -0.98
CA GLN A 28 -4.10 -2.86 -1.11
C GLN A 28 -3.97 -3.37 -2.54
N VAL A 29 -4.37 -2.57 -3.54
CA VAL A 29 -4.14 -2.88 -4.95
C VAL A 29 -2.64 -2.97 -5.22
N ALA A 30 -1.86 -2.02 -4.74
CA ALA A 30 -0.41 -2.00 -4.93
C ALA A 30 0.27 -3.23 -4.33
N THR A 31 -0.03 -3.55 -3.08
CA THR A 31 0.53 -4.72 -2.38
C THR A 31 0.03 -6.02 -3.02
N GLY A 32 -1.26 -6.11 -3.32
CA GLY A 32 -1.90 -7.30 -3.89
C GLY A 32 -1.47 -7.61 -5.32
N SER A 33 -1.14 -6.58 -6.13
CA SER A 33 -0.74 -6.78 -7.53
C SER A 33 0.58 -7.53 -7.69
N ILE A 34 1.46 -7.43 -6.71
CA ILE A 34 2.78 -8.07 -6.75
C ILE A 34 2.70 -9.54 -6.31
N ALA A 35 1.77 -9.89 -5.42
CA ALA A 35 1.70 -11.23 -4.82
C ALA A 35 1.63 -12.38 -5.84
N PRO A 36 0.71 -12.38 -6.83
CA PRO A 36 0.55 -13.50 -7.77
C PRO A 36 1.73 -13.66 -8.72
N ILE A 37 2.43 -12.57 -9.03
CA ILE A 37 3.53 -12.58 -10.00
C ILE A 37 4.88 -12.88 -9.36
N LEU A 38 4.99 -12.79 -8.04
CA LEU A 38 6.26 -12.81 -7.34
C LEU A 38 7.06 -14.09 -7.60
N THR A 39 6.43 -15.25 -7.49
CA THR A 39 7.12 -16.54 -7.71
C THR A 39 7.60 -16.70 -9.15
N LEU A 40 6.79 -16.25 -10.11
CA LEU A 40 7.15 -16.29 -11.52
C LEU A 40 8.29 -15.32 -11.84
N TYR A 41 8.24 -14.13 -11.27
CA TYR A 41 9.29 -13.14 -11.44
C TYR A 41 10.61 -13.57 -10.79
N VAL A 42 10.57 -14.14 -9.59
CA VAL A 42 11.75 -14.72 -8.94
C VAL A 42 12.32 -15.86 -9.78
N ARG A 43 11.48 -16.69 -10.39
CA ARG A 43 11.94 -17.76 -11.29
C ARG A 43 12.65 -17.20 -12.53
N GLU A 44 12.15 -16.11 -13.11
CA GLU A 44 12.80 -15.43 -14.23
C GLU A 44 14.17 -14.88 -13.83
N LEU A 45 14.27 -14.26 -12.64
CA LEU A 45 15.51 -13.68 -12.12
C LEU A 45 16.54 -14.71 -11.66
N ALA A 46 16.08 -15.85 -11.14
CA ALA A 46 16.95 -16.89 -10.58
C ALA A 46 17.44 -17.89 -11.64
N GLY A 47 16.79 -17.95 -12.81
CA GLY A 47 17.08 -18.98 -13.83
C GLY A 47 16.79 -20.41 -13.34
N ASN A 48 17.65 -21.37 -13.70
CA ASN A 48 17.49 -22.80 -13.37
C ASN A 48 17.98 -23.16 -11.95
N VAL A 49 17.47 -22.47 -10.92
CA VAL A 49 17.77 -22.81 -9.52
C VAL A 49 16.72 -23.78 -8.98
N SER A 50 17.16 -24.84 -8.28
CA SER A 50 16.28 -25.89 -7.74
C SER A 50 15.32 -25.40 -6.64
N ASN A 51 15.60 -24.30 -5.95
CA ASN A 51 14.91 -23.85 -4.76
C ASN A 51 14.08 -22.55 -4.96
N VAL A 52 13.54 -22.33 -6.16
CA VAL A 52 12.78 -21.10 -6.49
C VAL A 52 11.61 -20.87 -5.53
N ALA A 53 10.88 -21.89 -5.14
CA ALA A 53 9.75 -21.76 -4.23
C ALA A 53 10.19 -21.24 -2.85
N PHE A 54 11.30 -21.73 -2.31
CA PHE A 54 11.85 -21.28 -1.04
C PHE A 54 12.31 -19.82 -1.12
N ILE A 55 13.07 -19.46 -2.15
CA ILE A 55 13.54 -18.09 -2.39
C ILE A 55 12.34 -17.13 -2.53
N SER A 56 11.31 -17.53 -3.27
CA SER A 56 10.09 -16.73 -3.43
C SER A 56 9.36 -16.54 -2.12
N GLY A 57 9.26 -17.58 -1.29
CA GLY A 57 8.66 -17.52 0.03
C GLY A 57 9.42 -16.57 0.96
N MET A 58 10.76 -16.64 0.95
CA MET A 58 11.60 -15.68 1.69
C MET A 58 11.33 -14.25 1.24
N ILE A 59 11.41 -13.97 -0.06
CA ILE A 59 11.18 -12.63 -0.61
C ILE A 59 9.75 -12.16 -0.35
N ALA A 60 8.76 -13.04 -0.31
CA ALA A 60 7.38 -12.72 0.01
C ALA A 60 7.20 -12.30 1.49
N SER A 61 7.93 -12.93 2.42
CA SER A 61 7.84 -12.65 3.85
C SER A 61 8.61 -11.40 4.30
N VAL A 62 9.64 -11.02 3.56
CA VAL A 62 10.54 -9.91 3.89
C VAL A 62 9.82 -8.59 4.17
N PRO A 63 8.82 -8.14 3.39
CA PRO A 63 8.08 -6.91 3.69
C PRO A 63 7.35 -6.97 5.03
N GLY A 64 6.80 -8.13 5.39
CA GLY A 64 6.13 -8.32 6.69
C GLY A 64 7.08 -8.15 7.86
N VAL A 65 8.29 -8.74 7.76
CA VAL A 65 9.35 -8.56 8.78
C VAL A 65 9.76 -7.08 8.88
N ALA A 66 9.95 -6.42 7.74
CA ALA A 66 10.31 -5.00 7.72
C ALA A 66 9.22 -4.13 8.35
N ALA A 67 7.95 -4.39 8.05
CA ALA A 67 6.81 -3.68 8.63
C ALA A 67 6.74 -3.88 10.15
N LEU A 68 6.94 -5.10 10.65
CA LEU A 68 6.98 -5.38 12.10
C LEU A 68 8.05 -4.54 12.83
N LEU A 69 9.23 -4.37 12.24
CA LEU A 69 10.31 -3.61 12.81
C LEU A 69 10.13 -2.09 12.71
N SER A 70 9.52 -1.64 11.62
CA SER A 70 9.36 -0.21 11.31
C SER A 70 8.09 0.40 11.88
N ALA A 71 6.96 -0.33 11.92
CA ALA A 71 5.66 0.21 12.30
C ALA A 71 5.64 0.90 13.67
N PRO A 72 6.23 0.34 14.75
CA PRO A 72 6.23 1.03 16.05
C PRO A 72 7.00 2.37 16.01
N ARG A 73 8.15 2.39 15.31
CA ARG A 73 8.98 3.60 15.21
C ARG A 73 8.32 4.67 14.34
N LEU A 74 7.76 4.26 13.22
CA LEU A 74 7.06 5.17 12.30
C LEU A 74 5.73 5.64 12.88
N GLY A 75 5.05 4.84 13.72
CA GLY A 75 3.90 5.27 14.49
C GLY A 75 4.25 6.40 15.46
N ILE A 76 5.28 6.22 16.29
CA ILE A 76 5.77 7.27 17.23
C ILE A 76 6.20 8.53 16.46
N LEU A 77 6.85 8.37 15.30
CA LEU A 77 7.22 9.50 14.47
C LEU A 77 5.98 10.21 13.91
N GLY A 78 4.96 9.44 13.51
CA GLY A 78 3.68 9.98 13.05
C GLY A 78 2.97 10.83 14.09
N ASP A 79 3.02 10.41 15.35
CA ASP A 79 2.46 11.17 16.47
C ASP A 79 3.20 12.53 16.68
N ARG A 80 4.51 12.57 16.40
CA ARG A 80 5.32 13.77 16.56
C ARG A 80 5.22 14.77 15.40
N ILE A 81 5.28 14.28 14.16
CA ILE A 81 5.36 15.15 12.96
C ILE A 81 4.03 15.27 12.22
N GLY A 82 3.04 14.49 12.61
CA GLY A 82 1.71 14.40 12.02
C GLY A 82 1.54 13.23 11.04
N PRO A 83 0.42 12.49 11.15
CA PRO A 83 0.17 11.30 10.33
C PRO A 83 0.05 11.61 8.83
N GLU A 84 -0.38 12.82 8.46
CA GLU A 84 -0.46 13.27 7.05
C GLU A 84 0.92 13.30 6.39
N LYS A 85 1.92 13.82 7.10
CA LYS A 85 3.30 13.89 6.57
C LYS A 85 3.88 12.51 6.41
N ILE A 86 3.65 11.62 7.38
CA ILE A 86 4.07 10.22 7.31
C ILE A 86 3.42 9.54 6.10
N LEU A 87 2.10 9.69 5.93
CA LEU A 87 1.38 9.08 4.82
C LEU A 87 1.97 9.48 3.46
N ILE A 88 2.11 10.81 3.23
CA ILE A 88 2.64 11.31 1.95
C ILE A 88 4.10 10.88 1.74
N THR A 89 4.94 10.97 2.77
CA THR A 89 6.34 10.57 2.67
C THR A 89 6.48 9.09 2.38
N ALA A 90 5.69 8.24 3.05
CA ALA A 90 5.70 6.80 2.81
C ALA A 90 5.19 6.44 1.40
N LEU A 91 4.13 7.10 0.89
CA LEU A 91 3.66 6.91 -0.47
C LEU A 91 4.73 7.29 -1.51
N ILE A 92 5.39 8.44 -1.36
CA ILE A 92 6.47 8.88 -2.25
C ILE A 92 7.64 7.89 -2.20
N PHE A 93 8.02 7.45 -1.00
CA PHE A 93 9.09 6.49 -0.83
C PHE A 93 8.76 5.14 -1.46
N SER A 94 7.50 4.68 -1.35
CA SER A 94 7.04 3.47 -2.04
C SER A 94 7.16 3.59 -3.56
N VAL A 95 6.82 4.75 -4.15
CA VAL A 95 7.00 5.00 -5.59
C VAL A 95 8.48 4.92 -5.98
N LEU A 96 9.37 5.56 -5.20
CA LEU A 96 10.81 5.55 -5.45
C LEU A 96 11.42 4.14 -5.39
N LEU A 97 10.82 3.23 -4.63
CA LEU A 97 11.24 1.83 -4.54
C LEU A 97 10.63 0.94 -5.63
N LEU A 98 9.38 1.19 -6.03
CA LEU A 98 8.70 0.42 -7.06
C LEU A 98 9.36 0.58 -8.45
N ILE A 99 9.86 1.77 -8.75
CA ILE A 99 10.54 2.02 -10.04
C ILE A 99 11.79 1.13 -10.20
N PRO A 100 12.78 1.12 -9.29
CA PRO A 100 13.94 0.24 -9.44
C PRO A 100 13.58 -1.25 -9.35
N MET A 101 12.49 -1.63 -8.67
CA MET A 101 12.03 -3.03 -8.66
C MET A 101 11.68 -3.55 -10.05
N SER A 102 11.33 -2.69 -11.00
CA SER A 102 11.09 -3.08 -12.39
C SER A 102 12.37 -3.41 -13.17
N TYR A 103 13.54 -2.98 -12.68
CA TYR A 103 14.83 -3.14 -13.34
C TYR A 103 15.78 -4.10 -12.62
N VAL A 104 15.36 -4.76 -11.55
CA VAL A 104 16.19 -5.73 -10.82
C VAL A 104 16.60 -6.90 -11.72
N GLN A 105 17.79 -7.42 -11.48
CA GLN A 105 18.38 -8.51 -12.24
C GLN A 105 18.61 -9.75 -11.38
N THR A 106 18.50 -9.63 -10.06
CA THR A 106 18.72 -10.73 -9.13
C THR A 106 17.64 -10.79 -8.05
N PRO A 107 17.32 -12.01 -7.54
CA PRO A 107 16.39 -12.18 -6.43
C PRO A 107 16.79 -11.40 -5.16
N LEU A 108 18.10 -11.25 -4.91
CA LEU A 108 18.60 -10.52 -3.76
C LEU A 108 18.27 -9.02 -3.86
N GLN A 109 18.47 -8.41 -5.03
CA GLN A 109 18.09 -7.00 -5.25
C GLN A 109 16.60 -6.79 -5.02
N LEU A 110 15.76 -7.70 -5.54
CA LEU A 110 14.32 -7.69 -5.30
C LEU A 110 13.99 -7.78 -3.82
N GLY A 111 14.64 -8.70 -3.08
CA GLY A 111 14.46 -8.88 -1.65
C GLY A 111 14.81 -7.62 -0.85
N ILE A 112 15.93 -6.96 -1.15
CA ILE A 112 16.33 -5.70 -0.48
C ILE A 112 15.31 -4.60 -0.73
N LEU A 113 14.87 -4.41 -1.97
CA LEU A 113 13.87 -3.39 -2.30
C LEU A 113 12.52 -3.70 -1.65
N ARG A 114 12.12 -4.96 -1.59
CA ARG A 114 10.91 -5.39 -0.88
C ARG A 114 11.00 -5.19 0.63
N PHE A 115 12.18 -5.35 1.22
CA PHE A 115 12.40 -5.01 2.63
C PHE A 115 12.15 -3.53 2.89
N LEU A 116 12.75 -2.66 2.08
CA LEU A 116 12.56 -1.21 2.20
C LEU A 116 11.11 -0.79 1.95
N LEU A 117 10.45 -1.41 0.95
CA LEU A 117 9.04 -1.17 0.66
C LEU A 117 8.16 -1.58 1.85
N GLY A 118 8.41 -2.75 2.44
CA GLY A 118 7.69 -3.21 3.62
C GLY A 118 7.87 -2.29 4.83
N ALA A 119 9.06 -1.68 4.99
CA ALA A 119 9.27 -0.67 6.02
C ALA A 119 8.40 0.57 5.80
N ALA A 120 8.21 1.03 4.56
CA ALA A 120 7.30 2.12 4.24
C ALA A 120 5.83 1.72 4.46
N ASP A 121 5.45 0.53 4.01
CA ASP A 121 4.08 -0.01 4.13
C ASP A 121 3.65 -0.13 5.59
N GLY A 122 4.59 -0.42 6.50
CA GLY A 122 4.35 -0.45 7.94
C GLY A 122 3.83 0.87 8.53
N ALA A 123 4.03 1.99 7.85
CA ALA A 123 3.52 3.30 8.26
C ALA A 123 2.18 3.68 7.60
N LEU A 124 1.90 3.16 6.40
CA LEU A 124 0.78 3.63 5.58
C LEU A 124 -0.58 3.38 6.23
N LEU A 125 -0.87 2.13 6.61
CA LEU A 125 -2.16 1.78 7.20
C LEU A 125 -2.41 2.44 8.55
N PRO A 126 -1.45 2.45 9.51
CA PRO A 126 -1.62 3.19 10.76
C PRO A 126 -1.85 4.69 10.54
N ALA A 127 -1.13 5.32 9.61
CA ALA A 127 -1.32 6.74 9.30
C ALA A 127 -2.74 7.03 8.77
N VAL A 128 -3.25 6.20 7.84
CA VAL A 128 -4.64 6.32 7.36
C VAL A 128 -5.64 6.16 8.49
N GLN A 129 -5.47 5.13 9.34
CA GLN A 129 -6.37 4.87 10.46
C GLN A 129 -6.40 6.04 11.46
N THR A 130 -5.24 6.60 11.80
CA THR A 130 -5.14 7.77 12.66
C THR A 130 -5.86 8.98 12.07
N LEU A 131 -5.69 9.24 10.76
CA LEU A 131 -6.39 10.32 10.07
C LEU A 131 -7.90 10.11 10.02
N LEU A 132 -8.37 8.88 9.85
CA LEU A 132 -9.79 8.55 9.92
C LEU A 132 -10.36 8.83 11.31
N VAL A 133 -9.64 8.47 12.38
CA VAL A 133 -10.06 8.77 13.77
C VAL A 133 -10.15 10.28 13.99
N TYR A 134 -9.14 11.04 13.57
CA TYR A 134 -9.13 12.51 13.77
C TYR A 134 -10.26 13.25 13.04
N ASN A 135 -10.75 12.67 11.93
CA ASN A 135 -11.80 13.25 11.09
C ASN A 135 -13.19 12.66 11.33
N SER A 136 -13.33 11.72 12.25
CA SER A 136 -14.62 11.12 12.62
C SER A 136 -14.96 11.39 14.08
N SER A 137 -16.26 11.48 14.41
CA SER A 137 -16.70 11.50 15.79
C SER A 137 -16.72 10.08 16.37
N ASN A 138 -16.57 9.95 17.70
CA ASN A 138 -16.57 8.65 18.38
C ASN A 138 -17.83 7.82 18.11
N GLN A 139 -18.97 8.49 17.85
CA GLN A 139 -20.26 7.82 17.59
C GLN A 139 -20.31 7.09 16.25
N ILE A 140 -19.57 7.57 15.25
CA ILE A 140 -19.57 7.02 13.88
C ILE A 140 -18.27 6.29 13.52
N ALA A 141 -17.26 6.32 14.39
CA ALA A 141 -15.93 5.75 14.12
C ALA A 141 -16.00 4.30 13.65
N GLY A 142 -16.79 3.44 14.31
CA GLY A 142 -16.97 2.05 13.91
C GLY A 142 -17.49 1.88 12.47
N ARG A 143 -18.41 2.74 12.04
CA ARG A 143 -18.93 2.72 10.66
C ARG A 143 -17.89 3.17 9.65
N ILE A 144 -17.12 4.21 9.98
CA ILE A 144 -16.04 4.70 9.12
C ILE A 144 -14.98 3.60 8.93
N PHE A 145 -14.62 2.88 9.99
CA PHE A 145 -13.71 1.75 9.88
C PHE A 145 -14.31 0.59 9.06
N SER A 146 -15.61 0.31 9.19
CA SER A 146 -16.28 -0.71 8.36
C SER A 146 -16.26 -0.33 6.88
N TYR A 147 -16.52 0.93 6.53
CA TYR A 147 -16.40 1.39 5.14
C TYR A 147 -14.96 1.31 4.66
N ASN A 148 -13.98 1.76 5.45
CA ASN A 148 -12.58 1.63 5.10
C ASN A 148 -12.16 0.17 4.86
N GLN A 149 -12.69 -0.76 5.67
CA GLN A 149 -12.45 -2.19 5.48
C GLN A 149 -13.04 -2.69 4.15
N SER A 150 -14.23 -2.23 3.76
CA SER A 150 -14.80 -2.58 2.44
C SER A 150 -13.90 -2.12 1.28
N PHE A 151 -13.36 -0.90 1.34
CA PHE A 151 -12.38 -0.42 0.34
C PHE A 151 -11.10 -1.25 0.34
N ARG A 152 -10.64 -1.67 1.51
CA ARG A 152 -9.50 -2.57 1.66
C ARG A 152 -9.78 -3.92 0.99
N ASP A 153 -10.95 -4.51 1.21
CA ASP A 153 -11.31 -5.81 0.67
C ASP A 153 -11.50 -5.76 -0.86
N ILE A 154 -12.06 -4.66 -1.38
CA ILE A 154 -12.08 -4.41 -2.83
C ILE A 154 -10.66 -4.37 -3.39
N GLY A 155 -9.74 -3.70 -2.72
CA GLY A 155 -8.33 -3.67 -3.11
C GLY A 155 -7.65 -5.05 -3.08
N ASN A 156 -7.97 -5.87 -2.06
CA ASN A 156 -7.47 -7.25 -1.95
C ASN A 156 -7.93 -8.16 -3.11
N VAL A 157 -9.11 -7.89 -3.67
CA VAL A 157 -9.63 -8.64 -4.83
C VAL A 157 -9.09 -8.07 -6.14
N THR A 158 -9.11 -6.76 -6.30
CA THR A 158 -8.74 -6.11 -7.56
C THR A 158 -7.24 -6.06 -7.80
N GLY A 159 -6.44 -6.01 -6.73
CA GLY A 159 -4.97 -5.99 -6.83
C GLY A 159 -4.39 -7.20 -7.55
N PRO A 160 -4.64 -8.44 -7.08
CA PRO A 160 -4.16 -9.64 -7.76
C PRO A 160 -4.65 -9.77 -9.20
N LEU A 161 -5.90 -9.40 -9.48
CA LEU A 161 -6.47 -9.41 -10.83
C LEU A 161 -5.72 -8.43 -11.74
N MET A 162 -5.47 -7.21 -11.26
CA MET A 162 -4.70 -6.20 -11.99
C MET A 162 -3.27 -6.68 -12.25
N GLY A 163 -2.59 -7.22 -11.23
CA GLY A 163 -1.23 -7.72 -11.35
C GLY A 163 -1.12 -8.86 -12.38
N ALA A 164 -2.04 -9.83 -12.32
CA ALA A 164 -2.09 -10.94 -13.26
C ALA A 164 -2.38 -10.45 -14.69
N ALA A 165 -3.36 -9.56 -14.88
CA ALA A 165 -3.73 -9.05 -16.21
C ALA A 165 -2.59 -8.24 -16.85
N ILE A 166 -1.92 -7.36 -16.07
CA ILE A 166 -0.80 -6.57 -16.57
C ILE A 166 0.39 -7.46 -16.89
N SER A 167 0.72 -8.41 -16.02
CA SER A 167 1.87 -9.29 -16.25
C SER A 167 1.69 -10.20 -17.46
N ALA A 168 0.48 -10.67 -17.72
CA ALA A 168 0.17 -11.52 -18.86
C ALA A 168 0.33 -10.80 -20.22
N ASN A 169 0.03 -9.48 -20.26
CA ASN A 169 0.05 -8.71 -21.52
C ASN A 169 1.34 -7.89 -21.70
N TYR A 170 1.96 -7.42 -20.61
CA TYR A 170 3.06 -6.46 -20.65
C TYR A 170 4.31 -6.91 -19.85
N GLY A 171 4.26 -8.11 -19.25
CA GLY A 171 5.35 -8.66 -18.46
C GLY A 171 5.41 -8.12 -17.02
N PHE A 172 6.28 -8.75 -16.21
CA PHE A 172 6.36 -8.47 -14.77
C PHE A 172 6.83 -7.04 -14.44
N ARG A 173 7.73 -6.48 -15.26
CA ARG A 173 8.24 -5.11 -15.07
C ARG A 173 7.13 -4.07 -15.13
N ALA A 174 6.17 -4.26 -16.04
CA ALA A 174 5.05 -3.33 -16.20
C ALA A 174 4.18 -3.26 -14.94
N VAL A 175 4.03 -4.36 -14.19
CA VAL A 175 3.25 -4.36 -12.94
C VAL A 175 3.82 -3.35 -11.95
N PHE A 176 5.14 -3.33 -11.74
CA PHE A 176 5.79 -2.39 -10.82
C PHE A 176 5.63 -0.94 -11.28
N LEU A 177 5.78 -0.66 -12.58
CA LEU A 177 5.66 0.70 -13.13
C LEU A 177 4.22 1.22 -13.07
N VAL A 178 3.23 0.38 -13.43
CA VAL A 178 1.81 0.77 -13.33
C VAL A 178 1.43 0.98 -11.87
N THR A 179 1.86 0.10 -10.97
CA THR A 179 1.63 0.25 -9.54
C THR A 179 2.26 1.53 -9.01
N ALA A 180 3.50 1.85 -9.40
CA ALA A 180 4.16 3.11 -9.05
C ALA A 180 3.36 4.32 -9.54
N GLY A 181 2.83 4.29 -10.75
CA GLY A 181 1.98 5.34 -11.31
C GLY A 181 0.70 5.56 -10.53
N VAL A 182 0.01 4.48 -10.15
CA VAL A 182 -1.22 4.54 -9.34
C VAL A 182 -0.95 5.10 -7.94
N VAL A 183 0.15 4.66 -7.29
CA VAL A 183 0.56 5.17 -5.96
C VAL A 183 0.96 6.64 -6.05
N LEU A 184 1.68 7.04 -7.10
CA LEU A 184 2.08 8.43 -7.32
C LEU A 184 0.86 9.35 -7.52
N PHE A 185 -0.10 8.90 -8.32
CA PHE A 185 -1.36 9.63 -8.51
C PHE A 185 -2.07 9.85 -7.17
N ASN A 186 -2.17 8.80 -6.35
CA ASN A 186 -2.75 8.90 -5.01
C ASN A 186 -1.97 9.84 -4.08
N ALA A 187 -0.64 9.80 -4.10
CA ALA A 187 0.18 10.72 -3.33
C ALA A 187 -0.07 12.18 -3.72
N SER A 188 -0.24 12.44 -5.02
CA SER A 188 -0.55 13.78 -5.55
C SER A 188 -1.92 14.28 -5.08
N VAL A 189 -2.94 13.42 -5.12
CA VAL A 189 -4.30 13.74 -4.63
C VAL A 189 -4.28 14.06 -3.14
N ASN A 190 -3.63 13.24 -2.32
CA ASN A 190 -3.52 13.49 -0.87
C ASN A 190 -2.70 14.75 -0.56
N GLY A 191 -1.68 15.07 -1.35
CA GLY A 191 -0.91 16.31 -1.22
C GLY A 191 -1.75 17.57 -1.50
N PHE A 192 -2.72 17.47 -2.42
CA PHE A 192 -3.62 18.58 -2.76
C PHE A 192 -4.65 18.86 -1.67
N PHE A 193 -5.17 17.84 -0.99
CA PHE A 193 -6.13 18.01 0.11
C PHE A 193 -5.51 18.56 1.41
N LYS A 194 -4.19 18.74 1.45
CA LYS A 194 -3.46 19.36 2.58
C LYS A 194 -3.50 20.89 2.60
N ARG A 195 -3.96 21.52 1.51
CA ARG A 195 -4.18 22.98 1.43
C ARG A 195 -5.63 23.32 1.74
#